data_d9e19c5111efd8039dfbf62762ddc487
#
_entry.id   d9e19c5111efd8039dfbf62762ddc487
#
_cell.length_a   1.000
_cell.length_b   1.000
_cell.length_c   1.000
_cell.angle_alpha   90.00
_cell.angle_beta   90.00
_cell.angle_gamma   90.00
#
_symmetry.space_group_name_H-M   'P 1'
#
loop_
_entity.id
_entity.type
_entity.pdbx_description
1 polymer ?
#
loop_
_entity_poly.entity_id
_entity_poly.type
_entity_poly.pdbx_seq_one_letter_code
_entity_poly.pdbx_strand_id
1 'polypeptide(L)'
;MDSDSYSKQQLDDLFMDMIAYYDGDPKRIQHFTKVHSYARLIGIGEELDDASLFILEAAAYTHDIGIRVAEEKYGRCDGKLQEQEGPIIAQKMLSQLGFENYIVERICFLIDRKSVV
;
A
#
# COMPACT_ATOMS: atom_id res chain seq x y z
N MET A 1 3.58 -20.45 -13.40
CA MET A 1 4.10 -19.34 -14.24
C MET A 1 4.63 -18.26 -13.34
N ASP A 2 5.80 -17.79 -13.65
CA ASP A 2 6.44 -16.79 -12.81
C ASP A 2 5.63 -15.52 -12.72
N SER A 3 4.95 -15.16 -13.80
CA SER A 3 4.13 -13.97 -13.85
C SER A 3 2.99 -14.01 -12.84
N ASP A 4 2.61 -15.18 -12.35
CA ASP A 4 1.51 -15.30 -11.40
C ASP A 4 1.88 -14.78 -10.01
N SER A 5 3.20 -14.83 -9.67
CA SER A 5 3.67 -14.36 -8.36
C SER A 5 3.57 -12.85 -8.20
N TYR A 6 3.58 -12.12 -9.31
CA TYR A 6 3.53 -10.66 -9.32
C TYR A 6 2.41 -10.22 -10.24
N SER A 7 1.24 -10.70 -9.95
CA SER A 7 0.09 -10.59 -10.82
C SER A 7 -0.48 -9.17 -10.81
N LYS A 8 -0.71 -8.65 -12.01
CA LYS A 8 -1.42 -7.38 -12.15
C LYS A 8 -2.81 -7.47 -11.54
N GLN A 9 -3.43 -8.66 -11.59
CA GLN A 9 -4.74 -8.87 -11.00
C GLN A 9 -4.73 -8.62 -9.49
N GLN A 10 -3.67 -9.04 -8.80
CA GLN A 10 -3.56 -8.77 -7.37
C GLN A 10 -3.45 -7.28 -7.08
N LEU A 11 -2.71 -6.54 -7.91
CA LEU A 11 -2.61 -5.10 -7.76
C LEU A 11 -3.95 -4.42 -8.02
N ASP A 12 -4.69 -4.89 -9.03
CA ASP A 12 -6.01 -4.35 -9.32
C ASP A 12 -6.99 -4.65 -8.19
N ASP A 13 -6.94 -5.86 -7.63
CA ASP A 13 -7.76 -6.24 -6.49
C ASP A 13 -7.43 -5.38 -5.27
N LEU A 14 -6.14 -5.11 -5.06
CA LEU A 14 -5.71 -4.23 -3.98
C LEU A 14 -6.25 -2.81 -4.18
N PHE A 15 -6.17 -2.30 -5.40
CA PHE A 15 -6.69 -0.98 -5.72
C PHE A 15 -8.18 -0.90 -5.39
N MET A 16 -8.95 -1.91 -5.80
CA MET A 16 -10.39 -1.94 -5.50
C MET A 16 -10.66 -2.01 -4.01
N ASP A 17 -9.88 -2.79 -3.27
CA ASP A 17 -10.02 -2.86 -1.81
C ASP A 17 -9.70 -1.53 -1.15
N MET A 18 -8.70 -0.81 -1.66
CA MET A 18 -8.36 0.51 -1.13
C MET A 18 -9.46 1.52 -1.41
N ILE A 19 -10.08 1.46 -2.59
CA ILE A 19 -11.22 2.32 -2.91
C ILE A 19 -12.36 2.05 -1.93
N ALA A 20 -12.67 0.78 -1.68
CA ALA A 20 -13.73 0.40 -0.74
C ALA A 20 -13.39 0.84 0.67
N TYR A 21 -12.12 0.69 1.07
CA TYR A 21 -11.65 1.08 2.39
C TYR A 21 -11.85 2.58 2.65
N TYR A 22 -11.63 3.40 1.62
CA TYR A 22 -11.79 4.84 1.71
C TYR A 22 -13.10 5.33 1.09
N ASP A 23 -14.12 4.47 1.10
CA ASP A 23 -15.44 4.85 0.58
C ASP A 23 -15.90 6.15 1.24
N GLY A 24 -16.32 7.10 0.43
CA GLY A 24 -16.75 8.40 0.92
C GLY A 24 -15.65 9.44 1.07
N ASP A 25 -14.41 9.06 0.72
CA ASP A 25 -13.27 9.97 0.84
C ASP A 25 -12.52 10.09 -0.49
N PRO A 26 -13.08 10.83 -1.46
CA PRO A 26 -12.47 10.91 -2.79
C PRO A 26 -11.08 11.54 -2.81
N LYS A 27 -10.79 12.43 -1.87
CA LYS A 27 -9.47 13.06 -1.82
C LYS A 27 -8.38 12.05 -1.50
N ARG A 28 -8.65 11.13 -0.57
CA ARG A 28 -7.71 10.07 -0.23
C ARG A 28 -7.51 9.12 -1.40
N ILE A 29 -8.61 8.76 -2.07
CA ILE A 29 -8.56 7.88 -3.23
C ILE A 29 -7.72 8.52 -4.33
N GLN A 30 -7.92 9.79 -4.61
CA GLN A 30 -7.11 10.50 -5.61
C GLN A 30 -5.65 10.55 -5.20
N HIS A 31 -5.38 10.76 -3.92
CA HIS A 31 -4.01 10.85 -3.42
C HIS A 31 -3.24 9.53 -3.64
N PHE A 32 -3.78 8.40 -3.17
CA PHE A 32 -3.03 7.16 -3.31
C PHE A 32 -2.96 6.70 -4.77
N THR A 33 -3.95 7.07 -5.58
CA THR A 33 -3.91 6.78 -7.01
C THR A 33 -2.75 7.53 -7.69
N LYS A 34 -2.58 8.80 -7.35
CA LYS A 34 -1.45 9.60 -7.88
C LYS A 34 -0.12 9.07 -7.41
N VAL A 35 -0.01 8.76 -6.13
CA VAL A 35 1.23 8.23 -5.56
C VAL A 35 1.61 6.93 -6.25
N HIS A 36 0.63 6.06 -6.48
CA HIS A 36 0.87 4.81 -7.19
C HIS A 36 1.38 5.08 -8.62
N SER A 37 0.73 5.98 -9.34
CA SER A 37 1.13 6.29 -10.72
C SER A 37 2.56 6.81 -10.79
N TYR A 38 2.93 7.72 -9.91
CA TYR A 38 4.30 8.23 -9.88
C TYR A 38 5.30 7.17 -9.48
N ALA A 39 4.97 6.37 -8.45
CA ALA A 39 5.86 5.31 -8.00
C ALA A 39 6.13 4.30 -9.12
N ARG A 40 5.10 3.92 -9.86
CA ARG A 40 5.22 3.00 -10.97
C ARG A 40 6.14 3.56 -12.05
N LEU A 41 5.93 4.82 -12.43
CA LEU A 41 6.74 5.47 -13.46
C LEU A 41 8.20 5.57 -13.03
N ILE A 42 8.43 5.93 -11.77
CA ILE A 42 9.80 6.02 -11.24
C ILE A 42 10.44 4.63 -11.21
N GLY A 43 9.70 3.61 -10.77
CA GLY A 43 10.22 2.25 -10.71
C GLY A 43 10.58 1.72 -12.09
N ILE A 44 9.76 1.99 -13.09
CA ILE A 44 10.06 1.58 -14.47
C ILE A 44 11.30 2.32 -14.98
N GLY A 45 11.38 3.62 -14.70
CA GLY A 45 12.52 4.43 -15.11
C GLY A 45 13.82 4.00 -14.46
N GLU A 46 13.75 3.48 -13.23
CA GLU A 46 14.92 2.97 -12.51
C GLU A 46 15.20 1.50 -12.83
N GLU A 47 14.43 0.92 -13.74
CA GLU A 47 14.61 -0.46 -14.21
C GLU A 47 14.54 -1.48 -13.08
N LEU A 48 13.62 -1.28 -12.15
CA LEU A 48 13.39 -2.25 -11.07
C LEU A 48 12.93 -3.58 -11.64
N ASP A 49 13.35 -4.67 -11.01
CA ASP A 49 12.87 -5.98 -11.41
C ASP A 49 11.38 -6.13 -11.06
N ASP A 50 10.78 -7.21 -11.58
CA ASP A 50 9.33 -7.42 -11.43
C ASP A 50 8.90 -7.47 -9.96
N ALA A 51 9.67 -8.14 -9.13
CA ALA A 51 9.33 -8.26 -7.71
C ALA A 51 9.40 -6.91 -7.02
N SER A 52 10.46 -6.15 -7.26
CA SER A 52 10.63 -4.84 -6.64
C SER A 52 9.57 -3.86 -7.10
N LEU A 53 9.23 -3.89 -8.39
CA LEU A 53 8.19 -3.03 -8.92
C LEU A 53 6.83 -3.38 -8.33
N PHE A 54 6.51 -4.66 -8.23
CA PHE A 54 5.26 -5.13 -7.65
C PHE A 54 5.13 -4.67 -6.20
N ILE A 55 6.19 -4.81 -5.42
CA ILE A 55 6.23 -4.37 -4.01
C ILE A 55 6.06 -2.86 -3.93
N LEU A 56 6.75 -2.12 -4.78
CA LEU A 56 6.66 -0.66 -4.79
C LEU A 56 5.25 -0.19 -5.11
N GLU A 57 4.62 -0.79 -6.12
CA GLU A 57 3.25 -0.43 -6.50
C GLU A 57 2.27 -0.72 -5.35
N ALA A 58 2.38 -1.89 -4.72
CA ALA A 58 1.51 -2.23 -3.61
C ALA A 58 1.74 -1.32 -2.40
N ALA A 59 2.98 -0.99 -2.12
CA ALA A 59 3.32 -0.07 -1.03
C ALA A 59 2.73 1.32 -1.30
N ALA A 60 2.78 1.76 -2.55
CA ALA A 60 2.23 3.07 -2.92
C ALA A 60 0.73 3.14 -2.67
N TYR A 61 0.00 2.07 -3.00
CA TYR A 61 -1.44 2.04 -2.73
C TYR A 61 -1.75 2.08 -1.23
N THR A 62 -0.93 1.43 -0.41
CA THR A 62 -1.24 1.21 1.01
C THR A 62 -0.48 2.13 1.96
N HIS A 63 0.36 3.03 1.44
CA HIS A 63 1.29 3.77 2.31
C HIS A 63 0.61 4.59 3.41
N ASP A 64 -0.60 5.07 3.18
CA ASP A 64 -1.34 5.87 4.16
C ASP A 64 -2.53 5.12 4.78
N ILE A 65 -2.53 3.80 4.70
CA ILE A 65 -3.68 3.00 5.13
C ILE A 65 -4.02 3.19 6.61
N GLY A 66 -3.05 3.59 7.44
CA GLY A 66 -3.27 3.78 8.86
C GLY A 66 -3.98 5.06 9.25
N ILE A 67 -4.13 6.00 8.30
CA ILE A 67 -4.71 7.32 8.60
C ILE A 67 -6.13 7.21 9.15
N ARG A 68 -6.98 6.44 8.47
CA ARG A 68 -8.39 6.35 8.84
C ARG A 68 -8.57 5.77 10.25
N VAL A 69 -7.84 4.70 10.55
CA VAL A 69 -7.93 4.06 11.86
C VAL A 69 -7.36 4.97 12.94
N ALA A 70 -6.27 5.66 12.65
CA ALA A 70 -5.70 6.60 13.60
C ALA A 70 -6.69 7.71 13.93
N GLU A 71 -7.38 8.24 12.93
CA GLU A 71 -8.41 9.26 13.15
C GLU A 71 -9.57 8.72 13.97
N GLU A 72 -10.02 7.50 13.68
CA GLU A 72 -11.13 6.87 14.40
C GLU A 72 -10.78 6.57 15.85
N LYS A 73 -9.58 6.07 16.10
CA LYS A 73 -9.18 5.66 17.45
C LYS A 73 -8.74 6.83 18.32
N TYR A 74 -8.04 7.78 17.74
CA TYR A 74 -7.36 8.83 18.51
C TYR A 74 -7.89 10.22 18.23
N GLY A 75 -8.83 10.35 17.31
CA GLY A 75 -9.40 11.65 16.92
C GLY A 75 -8.44 12.52 16.14
N ARG A 76 -7.29 11.98 15.77
CA ARG A 76 -6.28 12.72 15.00
C ARG A 76 -5.38 11.73 14.28
N CYS A 77 -4.63 12.24 13.31
CA CYS A 77 -3.65 11.44 12.63
C CYS A 77 -2.33 12.19 12.59
N ASP A 78 -1.29 11.59 13.18
CA ASP A 78 0.08 12.06 13.00
C ASP A 78 0.91 10.88 12.49
N GLY A 79 2.17 11.16 12.11
CA GLY A 79 3.02 10.14 11.51
C GLY A 79 3.22 8.93 12.40
N LYS A 80 3.33 9.15 13.71
CA LYS A 80 3.58 8.06 14.66
C LYS A 80 2.38 7.13 14.78
N LEU A 81 1.18 7.69 14.88
CA LEU A 81 -0.04 6.90 14.98
C LEU A 81 -0.28 6.11 13.70
N GLN A 82 -0.02 6.73 12.56
CA GLN A 82 -0.16 6.07 11.28
C GLN A 82 0.83 4.91 11.14
N GLU A 83 2.07 5.11 11.56
CA GLU A 83 3.09 4.06 11.53
C GLU A 83 2.71 2.88 12.41
N GLN A 84 2.03 3.15 13.50
CA GLN A 84 1.60 2.13 14.44
C GLN A 84 0.47 1.28 13.88
N GLU A 85 -0.51 1.90 13.23
CA GLU A 85 -1.72 1.23 12.75
C GLU A 85 -1.59 0.71 11.33
N GLY A 86 -0.82 1.41 10.48
CA GLY A 86 -0.75 1.09 9.07
C GLY A 86 -0.31 -0.32 8.74
N PRO A 87 0.85 -0.77 9.26
CA PRO A 87 1.34 -2.10 8.93
C PRO A 87 0.39 -3.23 9.32
N ILE A 88 -0.33 -3.07 10.44
CA ILE A 88 -1.27 -4.09 10.91
C ILE A 88 -2.42 -4.25 9.92
N ILE A 89 -2.97 -3.13 9.48
CA ILE A 89 -4.09 -3.12 8.53
C ILE A 89 -3.64 -3.63 7.17
N ALA A 90 -2.48 -3.17 6.72
CA ALA A 90 -1.92 -3.59 5.43
C ALA A 90 -1.68 -5.08 5.41
N GLN A 91 -1.10 -5.63 6.47
CA GLN A 91 -0.86 -7.07 6.56
C GLN A 91 -2.15 -7.85 6.38
N LYS A 92 -3.19 -7.45 7.07
CA LYS A 92 -4.48 -8.14 7.01
C LYS A 92 -5.07 -8.08 5.60
N MET A 93 -5.10 -6.89 5.01
CA MET A 93 -5.67 -6.70 3.68
C MET A 93 -4.90 -7.48 2.62
N LEU A 94 -3.57 -7.37 2.63
CA LEU A 94 -2.73 -8.05 1.65
C LEU A 94 -2.81 -9.56 1.78
N SER A 95 -2.83 -10.06 3.01
CA SER A 95 -2.94 -11.50 3.24
C SER A 95 -4.26 -12.05 2.74
N GLN A 96 -5.35 -11.31 2.94
CA GLN A 96 -6.67 -11.72 2.46
C GLN A 96 -6.73 -11.74 0.94
N LEU A 97 -5.92 -10.93 0.27
CA LEU A 97 -5.85 -10.91 -1.19
C LEU A 97 -4.90 -11.95 -1.77
N GLY A 98 -4.28 -12.75 -0.91
CA GLY A 98 -3.41 -13.84 -1.37
C GLY A 98 -1.98 -13.45 -1.66
N PHE A 99 -1.54 -12.29 -1.21
CA PHE A 99 -0.14 -11.90 -1.37
C PHE A 99 0.74 -12.82 -0.55
N GLU A 100 1.90 -13.19 -1.11
CA GLU A 100 2.85 -14.06 -0.42
C GLU A 100 3.42 -13.39 0.84
N ASN A 101 3.67 -14.18 1.88
CA ASN A 101 4.10 -13.65 3.17
C ASN A 101 5.32 -12.74 3.10
N TYR A 102 6.35 -13.14 2.34
CA TYR A 102 7.56 -12.33 2.28
C TYR A 102 7.31 -11.00 1.59
N ILE A 103 6.38 -10.97 0.63
CA ILE A 103 6.00 -9.74 -0.06
C ILE A 103 5.22 -8.84 0.90
N VAL A 104 4.29 -9.42 1.66
CA VAL A 104 3.54 -8.66 2.67
C VAL A 104 4.51 -8.02 3.67
N GLU A 105 5.50 -8.76 4.13
CA GLU A 105 6.50 -8.24 5.06
C GLU A 105 7.27 -7.07 4.48
N ARG A 106 7.67 -7.17 3.22
CA ARG A 106 8.41 -6.08 2.55
C ARG A 106 7.55 -4.84 2.39
N ILE A 107 6.28 -5.03 2.00
CA ILE A 107 5.37 -3.90 1.84
C ILE A 107 5.15 -3.22 3.20
N CYS A 108 4.91 -3.99 4.25
CA CYS A 108 4.71 -3.44 5.58
C CYS A 108 5.95 -2.72 6.09
N PHE A 109 7.13 -3.24 5.78
CA PHE A 109 8.38 -2.59 6.12
C PHE A 109 8.49 -1.20 5.48
N LEU A 110 8.13 -1.11 4.20
CA LEU A 110 8.18 0.17 3.48
C LEU A 110 7.18 1.17 4.06
N ILE A 111 5.98 0.70 4.41
CA ILE A 111 4.96 1.56 5.02
C ILE A 111 5.45 2.10 6.37
N ASP A 112 6.04 1.23 7.18
CA ASP A 112 6.54 1.59 8.49
C ASP A 112 7.67 2.60 8.42
N ARG A 113 8.47 2.55 7.34
CA ARG A 113 9.65 3.38 7.19
C ARG A 113 9.42 4.71 6.49
N LYS A 114 8.25 4.91 5.91
CA LYS A 114 8.03 6.09 5.05
C LYS A 114 8.23 7.41 5.76
N SER A 115 7.99 7.47 7.05
CA SER A 115 8.12 8.72 7.82
C SER A 115 9.52 8.92 8.36
N VAL A 116 10.41 7.97 8.18
CA VAL A 116 11.79 8.06 8.63
C VAL A 116 12.61 8.86 7.62
N VAL A 117 12.15 8.92 6.40
CA VAL A 117 12.81 9.67 5.34
C VAL A 117 12.50 11.16 5.46
#